data_99ef1a97ceed1619cbdf0a44a381bd01
#
_entry.id   99ef1a97ceed1619cbdf0a44a381bd01
#
_cell.length_a   1.000
_cell.length_b   1.000
_cell.length_c   1.000
_cell.angle_alpha   90.00
_cell.angle_beta   90.00
_cell.angle_gamma   90.00
#
_symmetry.space_group_name_H-M   'P 1'
#
loop_
_entity.id
_entity.type
_entity.pdbx_description
1 polymer ?
#
loop_
_entity_poly.entity_id
_entity_poly.type
_entity_poly.pdbx_seq_one_letter_code
_entity_poly.pdbx_strand_id
1 'polypeptide(L)'
;MPNHCSQHFSFTGSQKDIQQLYCHIVNAEGERPVIDFNRITPMPEALDIENTNQGQKALALLQTNPNQLVINTDLFPHAYQLIQVLSKYGFEWQSLTVGQAILVLENESDLQQHFGLDFTLGRQYQQNLQQYGSFSWYHWRLEHWGTKWNAYNCELELSEDGTCLSGYLETAWSPVEPIYRKLVQLYSSVNIEIAYEDEFAEFAGVYRSDGEGGLIDEEYTDEQIEQMYS
;
A
#
# COMPACT_ATOMS: atom_id res chain seq x y z
N MET A 1 1.40 16.70 2.94
CA MET A 1 1.01 15.74 3.99
C MET A 1 -0.19 14.99 3.45
N PRO A 2 -0.42 13.74 3.77
CA PRO A 2 -1.68 13.08 3.39
C PRO A 2 -2.82 13.67 4.22
N ASN A 3 -4.04 13.69 3.66
CA ASN A 3 -5.24 13.86 4.45
C ASN A 3 -5.32 12.73 5.47
N HIS A 4 -5.85 13.01 6.65
CA HIS A 4 -6.06 12.03 7.70
C HIS A 4 -7.49 11.51 7.64
N CYS A 5 -7.66 10.20 7.74
CA CYS A 5 -8.95 9.59 7.97
C CYS A 5 -9.02 9.14 9.42
N SER A 6 -9.89 9.77 10.18
CA SER A 6 -10.16 9.48 11.58
C SER A 6 -11.12 8.31 11.70
N GLN A 7 -10.86 7.39 12.62
CA GLN A 7 -11.69 6.21 12.79
C GLN A 7 -11.90 5.90 14.28
N HIS A 8 -13.17 5.88 14.68
CA HIS A 8 -13.60 5.45 16.00
C HIS A 8 -14.16 4.04 15.92
N PHE A 9 -13.61 3.11 16.66
CA PHE A 9 -14.02 1.73 16.61
C PHE A 9 -14.55 1.21 17.94
N SER A 10 -15.45 0.23 17.86
CA SER A 10 -15.98 -0.54 18.99
C SER A 10 -16.14 -1.99 18.57
N PHE A 11 -15.39 -2.88 19.23
CA PHE A 11 -15.43 -4.32 19.02
C PHE A 11 -16.00 -4.96 20.29
N THR A 12 -17.18 -5.57 20.19
CA THR A 12 -17.88 -6.16 21.33
C THR A 12 -18.14 -7.65 21.16
N GLY A 13 -17.99 -8.42 22.24
CA GLY A 13 -18.15 -9.87 22.19
C GLY A 13 -17.92 -10.53 23.54
N SER A 14 -17.74 -11.85 23.54
CA SER A 14 -17.35 -12.53 24.77
C SER A 14 -15.96 -12.08 25.22
N GLN A 15 -15.68 -12.07 26.53
CA GLN A 15 -14.35 -11.75 27.07
C GLN A 15 -13.24 -12.55 26.39
N LYS A 16 -13.50 -13.82 26.10
CA LYS A 16 -12.54 -14.70 25.42
C LYS A 16 -12.27 -14.22 23.98
N ASP A 17 -13.30 -13.87 23.23
CA ASP A 17 -13.15 -13.45 21.84
C ASP A 17 -12.45 -12.09 21.75
N ILE A 18 -12.81 -11.14 22.62
CA ILE A 18 -12.16 -9.83 22.71
C ILE A 18 -10.68 -9.96 23.13
N GLN A 19 -10.38 -10.84 24.07
CA GLN A 19 -8.98 -11.10 24.46
C GLN A 19 -8.17 -11.70 23.30
N GLN A 20 -8.75 -12.64 22.53
CA GLN A 20 -8.09 -13.23 21.36
C GLN A 20 -7.87 -12.18 20.27
N LEU A 21 -8.89 -11.37 19.98
CA LEU A 21 -8.80 -10.27 19.04
C LEU A 21 -7.69 -9.30 19.45
N TYR A 22 -7.71 -8.82 20.70
CA TYR A 22 -6.69 -7.90 21.23
C TYR A 22 -5.27 -8.44 21.04
N CYS A 23 -5.02 -9.67 21.50
CA CYS A 23 -3.71 -10.31 21.36
C CYS A 23 -3.25 -10.46 19.91
N HIS A 24 -4.19 -10.64 18.97
CA HIS A 24 -3.89 -10.79 17.57
C HIS A 24 -3.57 -9.44 16.91
N ILE A 25 -4.42 -8.41 17.08
CA ILE A 25 -4.34 -7.18 16.29
C ILE A 25 -3.48 -6.09 16.92
N VAL A 26 -3.26 -6.13 18.25
CA VAL A 26 -2.55 -5.07 18.97
C VAL A 26 -1.06 -5.38 19.05
N ASN A 27 -0.24 -4.45 18.62
CA ASN A 27 1.19 -4.41 18.89
C ASN A 27 1.45 -3.47 20.08
N ALA A 28 1.98 -4.02 21.18
CA ALA A 28 2.27 -3.31 22.40
C ALA A 28 3.79 -3.13 22.65
N GLU A 29 4.64 -3.38 21.65
CA GLU A 29 6.11 -3.29 21.78
C GLU A 29 6.63 -1.85 21.76
N GLY A 30 5.82 -0.86 21.36
CA GLY A 30 6.17 0.55 21.31
C GLY A 30 5.82 1.31 22.61
N GLU A 31 5.96 2.64 22.55
CA GLU A 31 5.58 3.54 23.68
C GLU A 31 4.07 3.48 23.98
N ARG A 32 3.26 3.21 22.98
CA ARG A 32 1.80 3.02 23.10
C ARG A 32 1.36 1.84 22.26
N PRO A 33 0.33 1.11 22.70
CA PRO A 33 -0.24 0.04 21.89
C PRO A 33 -0.91 0.63 20.63
N VAL A 34 -0.76 -0.08 19.50
CA VAL A 34 -1.35 0.30 18.21
C VAL A 34 -2.04 -0.91 17.60
N ILE A 35 -3.10 -0.68 16.79
CA ILE A 35 -3.60 -1.71 15.89
C ILE A 35 -2.61 -1.88 14.75
N ASP A 36 -2.10 -3.09 14.57
CA ASP A 36 -1.07 -3.40 13.58
C ASP A 36 -1.67 -4.20 12.42
N PHE A 37 -1.84 -3.55 11.28
CA PHE A 37 -2.39 -4.16 10.07
C PHE A 37 -1.54 -5.31 9.56
N ASN A 38 -0.23 -5.28 9.80
CA ASN A 38 0.67 -6.36 9.40
C ASN A 38 0.43 -7.66 10.17
N ARG A 39 -0.15 -7.59 11.37
CA ARG A 39 -0.59 -8.77 12.14
C ARG A 39 -1.90 -9.35 11.60
N ILE A 40 -2.77 -8.53 11.01
CA ILE A 40 -4.06 -8.93 10.45
C ILE A 40 -3.90 -9.46 9.03
N THR A 41 -3.16 -8.73 8.21
CA THR A 41 -2.84 -9.08 6.83
C THR A 41 -1.33 -8.87 6.61
N PRO A 42 -0.50 -9.91 6.86
CA PRO A 42 0.94 -9.80 6.77
C PRO A 42 1.42 -9.49 5.35
N MET A 43 2.21 -8.43 5.21
CA MET A 43 2.88 -8.09 3.96
C MET A 43 4.08 -9.03 3.76
N PRO A 44 4.27 -9.61 2.57
CA PRO A 44 5.49 -10.37 2.26
C PRO A 44 6.76 -9.52 2.47
N GLU A 45 7.74 -10.04 3.20
CA GLU A 45 8.99 -9.34 3.54
C GLU A 45 9.75 -8.86 2.29
N ALA A 46 9.70 -9.61 1.18
CA ALA A 46 10.33 -9.24 -0.08
C ALA A 46 9.78 -7.94 -0.69
N LEU A 47 8.60 -7.50 -0.27
CA LEU A 47 7.99 -6.23 -0.71
C LEU A 47 8.45 -5.04 0.14
N ASP A 48 9.10 -5.26 1.29
CA ASP A 48 9.60 -4.18 2.15
C ASP A 48 10.93 -3.61 1.60
N ILE A 49 10.85 -3.06 0.40
CA ILE A 49 11.94 -2.46 -0.35
C ILE A 49 11.58 -1.05 -0.79
N GLU A 50 12.59 -0.21 -1.04
CA GLU A 50 12.39 1.16 -1.49
C GLU A 50 11.48 1.22 -2.73
N ASN A 51 10.64 2.25 -2.78
CA ASN A 51 9.80 2.56 -3.94
C ASN A 51 10.31 3.84 -4.60
N THR A 52 11.18 3.69 -5.60
CA THR A 52 11.86 4.80 -6.27
C THR A 52 11.47 4.94 -7.74
N ASN A 53 11.51 6.17 -8.24
CA ASN A 53 11.31 6.41 -9.68
C ASN A 53 12.38 5.72 -10.54
N GLN A 54 13.61 5.59 -10.05
CA GLN A 54 14.71 4.94 -10.76
C GLN A 54 14.46 3.45 -10.95
N GLY A 55 14.01 2.77 -9.89
CA GLY A 55 13.61 1.36 -9.97
C GLY A 55 12.41 1.14 -10.88
N GLN A 56 11.40 2.02 -10.81
CA GLN A 56 10.21 1.94 -11.68
C GLN A 56 10.55 2.15 -13.16
N LYS A 57 11.43 3.10 -13.48
CA LYS A 57 11.92 3.29 -14.86
C LYS A 57 12.68 2.07 -15.38
N ALA A 58 13.55 1.48 -14.55
CA ALA A 58 14.25 0.25 -14.91
C ALA A 58 13.28 -0.92 -15.10
N LEU A 59 12.27 -1.07 -14.23
CA LEU A 59 11.21 -2.07 -14.39
C LEU A 59 10.46 -1.90 -15.72
N ALA A 60 10.05 -0.67 -16.06
CA ALA A 60 9.36 -0.37 -17.31
C ALA A 60 10.20 -0.79 -18.54
N LEU A 61 11.52 -0.54 -18.50
CA LEU A 61 12.43 -1.02 -19.55
C LEU A 61 12.49 -2.54 -19.62
N LEU A 62 12.61 -3.21 -18.48
CA LEU A 62 12.68 -4.68 -18.38
C LEU A 62 11.38 -5.36 -18.86
N GLN A 63 10.25 -4.67 -18.79
CA GLN A 63 8.95 -5.15 -19.27
C GLN A 63 8.71 -4.87 -20.77
N THR A 64 9.52 -3.98 -21.37
CA THR A 64 9.40 -3.65 -22.78
C THR A 64 9.93 -4.80 -23.65
N ASN A 65 9.32 -5.00 -24.82
CA ASN A 65 9.81 -6.00 -25.78
C ASN A 65 11.28 -5.74 -26.14
N PRO A 66 12.20 -6.67 -25.81
CA PRO A 66 13.62 -6.47 -26.04
C PRO A 66 14.03 -6.28 -27.51
N ASN A 67 13.19 -6.74 -28.44
CA ASN A 67 13.41 -6.57 -29.89
C ASN A 67 12.84 -5.24 -30.42
N GLN A 68 12.13 -4.47 -29.62
CA GLN A 68 11.65 -3.16 -30.02
C GLN A 68 12.81 -2.19 -30.19
N LEU A 69 12.76 -1.34 -31.23
CA LEU A 69 13.77 -0.30 -31.39
C LEU A 69 13.61 0.80 -30.36
N VAL A 70 14.71 1.26 -29.79
CA VAL A 70 14.71 2.33 -28.77
C VAL A 70 14.02 3.60 -29.27
N ILE A 71 14.17 3.94 -30.53
CA ILE A 71 13.54 5.11 -31.16
C ILE A 71 12.00 5.07 -31.18
N ASN A 72 11.43 3.88 -30.99
CA ASN A 72 9.98 3.65 -30.97
C ASN A 72 9.44 3.51 -29.54
N THR A 73 10.21 3.91 -28.53
CA THR A 73 9.78 3.84 -27.13
C THR A 73 9.62 5.25 -26.56
N ASP A 74 8.56 5.44 -25.78
CA ASP A 74 8.32 6.68 -25.01
C ASP A 74 9.07 6.66 -23.66
N LEU A 75 9.80 5.58 -23.36
CA LEU A 75 10.49 5.37 -22.09
C LEU A 75 11.69 6.29 -21.87
N PHE A 76 12.22 6.82 -22.95
CA PHE A 76 13.30 7.81 -22.91
C PHE A 76 12.81 9.11 -23.53
N PRO A 77 12.37 10.09 -22.73
CA PRO A 77 11.99 11.43 -23.25
C PRO A 77 13.15 12.11 -24.01
N HIS A 78 14.36 11.54 -23.89
CA HIS A 78 15.58 11.95 -24.58
C HIS A 78 16.26 10.75 -25.26
N ALA A 79 15.48 9.91 -25.99
CA ALA A 79 16.01 8.75 -26.72
C ALA A 79 17.25 9.11 -27.58
N TYR A 80 17.31 10.32 -28.10
CA TYR A 80 18.45 10.83 -28.85
C TYR A 80 19.74 10.91 -28.01
N GLN A 81 19.68 11.31 -26.74
CA GLN A 81 20.84 11.35 -25.84
C GLN A 81 21.33 9.93 -25.52
N LEU A 82 20.40 9.01 -25.23
CA LEU A 82 20.74 7.61 -25.04
C LEU A 82 21.42 7.02 -26.27
N ILE A 83 20.89 7.25 -27.45
CA ILE A 83 21.44 6.80 -28.71
C ILE A 83 22.85 7.37 -28.94
N GLN A 84 23.09 8.65 -28.69
CA GLN A 84 24.41 9.28 -28.80
C GLN A 84 25.44 8.65 -27.84
N VAL A 85 25.04 8.36 -26.62
CA VAL A 85 25.90 7.72 -25.62
C VAL A 85 26.20 6.28 -26.05
N LEU A 86 25.19 5.51 -26.41
CA LEU A 86 25.33 4.11 -26.75
C LEU A 86 26.01 3.87 -28.11
N SER A 87 26.01 4.86 -29.02
CA SER A 87 26.78 4.79 -30.27
C SER A 87 28.29 4.64 -30.03
N LYS A 88 28.80 5.10 -28.87
CA LYS A 88 30.19 4.89 -28.47
C LYS A 88 30.53 3.43 -28.19
N TYR A 89 29.50 2.61 -27.93
CA TYR A 89 29.62 1.16 -27.72
C TYR A 89 29.43 0.36 -29.01
N GLY A 90 29.45 1.03 -30.19
CA GLY A 90 29.42 0.39 -31.50
C GLY A 90 28.00 0.06 -32.03
N PHE A 91 26.96 0.62 -31.42
CA PHE A 91 25.60 0.45 -31.93
C PHE A 91 25.20 1.55 -32.91
N GLU A 92 24.53 1.13 -33.98
CA GLU A 92 23.89 2.07 -34.91
C GLU A 92 22.53 2.47 -34.36
N TRP A 93 22.25 3.77 -34.36
CA TRP A 93 21.04 4.33 -33.75
C TRP A 93 19.72 3.82 -34.37
N GLN A 94 19.73 3.49 -35.69
CA GLN A 94 18.56 2.97 -36.39
C GLN A 94 18.21 1.54 -35.99
N SER A 95 19.18 0.77 -35.50
CA SER A 95 19.05 -0.65 -35.22
C SER A 95 19.13 -0.99 -33.73
N LEU A 96 19.38 0.01 -32.86
CA LEU A 96 19.51 -0.21 -31.42
C LEU A 96 18.18 -0.70 -30.85
N THR A 97 18.19 -1.91 -30.29
CA THR A 97 17.02 -2.50 -29.61
C THR A 97 17.05 -2.21 -28.12
N VAL A 98 15.87 -2.28 -27.47
CA VAL A 98 15.74 -2.14 -26.01
C VAL A 98 16.61 -3.17 -25.27
N GLY A 99 16.65 -4.43 -25.74
CA GLY A 99 17.47 -5.45 -25.13
C GLY A 99 18.97 -5.14 -25.18
N GLN A 100 19.46 -4.62 -26.29
CA GLN A 100 20.85 -4.16 -26.42
C GLN A 100 21.14 -2.96 -25.50
N ALA A 101 20.22 -2.00 -25.40
CA ALA A 101 20.36 -0.89 -24.49
C ALA A 101 20.42 -1.34 -23.02
N ILE A 102 19.55 -2.25 -22.60
CA ILE A 102 19.55 -2.83 -21.26
C ILE A 102 20.89 -3.47 -20.93
N LEU A 103 21.44 -4.31 -21.84
CA LEU A 103 22.73 -4.98 -21.62
C LEU A 103 23.87 -4.03 -21.33
N VAL A 104 23.90 -2.85 -22.00
CA VAL A 104 24.92 -1.84 -21.73
C VAL A 104 24.63 -1.11 -20.41
N LEU A 105 23.39 -0.65 -20.22
CA LEU A 105 23.00 0.13 -19.06
C LEU A 105 23.14 -0.64 -17.74
N GLU A 106 22.85 -1.94 -17.72
CA GLU A 106 23.00 -2.77 -16.51
C GLU A 106 24.46 -2.89 -16.05
N ASN A 107 25.43 -2.80 -16.96
CA ASN A 107 26.85 -2.94 -16.67
C ASN A 107 27.58 -1.61 -16.42
N GLU A 108 26.91 -0.47 -16.64
CA GLU A 108 27.54 0.86 -16.62
C GLU A 108 26.82 1.75 -15.58
N SER A 109 27.32 1.76 -14.34
CA SER A 109 26.75 2.52 -13.23
C SER A 109 26.60 4.03 -13.52
N ASP A 110 27.58 4.62 -14.21
CA ASP A 110 27.55 6.04 -14.56
C ASP A 110 26.41 6.36 -15.52
N LEU A 111 26.10 5.43 -16.46
CA LEU A 111 24.98 5.57 -17.35
C LEU A 111 23.65 5.37 -16.62
N GLN A 112 23.55 4.41 -15.69
CA GLN A 112 22.37 4.26 -14.85
C GLN A 112 22.07 5.56 -14.10
N GLN A 113 23.07 6.14 -13.45
CA GLN A 113 22.92 7.40 -12.75
C GLN A 113 22.52 8.55 -13.70
N HIS A 114 23.15 8.65 -14.86
CA HIS A 114 22.86 9.68 -15.85
C HIS A 114 21.42 9.62 -16.36
N PHE A 115 20.87 8.42 -16.59
CA PHE A 115 19.49 8.23 -17.06
C PHE A 115 18.48 8.05 -15.92
N GLY A 116 18.92 8.10 -14.68
CA GLY A 116 18.07 7.89 -13.50
C GLY A 116 17.45 6.51 -13.47
N LEU A 117 18.25 5.47 -13.64
CA LEU A 117 17.87 4.06 -13.65
C LEU A 117 18.50 3.34 -12.45
N ASP A 118 17.80 2.34 -11.94
CA ASP A 118 18.31 1.36 -10.97
C ASP A 118 17.86 -0.04 -11.40
N PHE A 119 18.72 -0.74 -12.13
CA PHE A 119 18.38 -2.10 -12.61
C PHE A 119 18.41 -3.14 -11.51
N THR A 120 19.19 -2.96 -10.43
CA THR A 120 19.17 -3.86 -9.29
C THR A 120 17.78 -3.88 -8.65
N LEU A 121 17.26 -2.69 -8.37
CA LEU A 121 15.93 -2.54 -7.81
C LEU A 121 14.84 -2.93 -8.84
N GLY A 122 15.01 -2.55 -10.10
CA GLY A 122 14.09 -2.92 -11.19
C GLY A 122 13.92 -4.43 -11.36
N ARG A 123 14.99 -5.22 -11.21
CA ARG A 123 14.95 -6.68 -11.23
C ARG A 123 14.22 -7.26 -10.00
N GLN A 124 14.44 -6.69 -8.82
CA GLN A 124 13.67 -7.07 -7.62
C GLN A 124 12.18 -6.78 -7.82
N TYR A 125 11.83 -5.61 -8.37
CA TYR A 125 10.46 -5.27 -8.71
C TYR A 125 9.83 -6.27 -9.69
N GLN A 126 10.57 -6.68 -10.71
CA GLN A 126 10.09 -7.67 -11.68
C GLN A 126 9.79 -9.02 -11.03
N GLN A 127 10.65 -9.49 -10.14
CA GLN A 127 10.44 -10.73 -9.38
C GLN A 127 9.24 -10.62 -8.44
N ASN A 128 9.13 -9.52 -7.71
CA ASN A 128 8.02 -9.28 -6.79
C ASN A 128 6.67 -9.22 -7.51
N LEU A 129 6.60 -8.56 -8.67
CA LEU A 129 5.39 -8.54 -9.49
C LEU A 129 4.96 -9.95 -9.92
N GLN A 130 5.90 -10.80 -10.30
CA GLN A 130 5.60 -12.19 -10.70
C GLN A 130 5.10 -13.04 -9.54
N GLN A 131 5.63 -12.82 -8.34
CA GLN A 131 5.35 -13.66 -7.17
C GLN A 131 4.16 -13.14 -6.35
N TYR A 132 3.99 -11.83 -6.22
CA TYR A 132 3.06 -11.20 -5.27
C TYR A 132 2.03 -10.28 -5.94
N GLY A 133 2.11 -10.06 -7.26
CA GLY A 133 1.25 -9.11 -7.97
C GLY A 133 1.59 -7.63 -7.75
N SER A 134 2.51 -7.34 -6.83
CA SER A 134 2.96 -5.98 -6.50
C SER A 134 4.48 -5.92 -6.48
N PHE A 135 5.08 -4.80 -6.90
CA PHE A 135 6.54 -4.71 -6.97
C PHE A 135 7.19 -4.22 -5.68
N SER A 136 6.45 -3.49 -4.81
CA SER A 136 6.93 -2.96 -3.53
C SER A 136 5.79 -2.85 -2.53
N TRP A 137 6.11 -2.50 -1.28
CA TRP A 137 5.18 -2.31 -0.18
C TRP A 137 4.02 -1.36 -0.51
N TYR A 138 4.25 -0.30 -1.31
CA TYR A 138 3.30 0.79 -1.49
C TYR A 138 1.99 0.33 -2.14
N HIS A 139 2.06 -0.28 -3.34
CA HIS A 139 0.87 -0.75 -4.04
C HIS A 139 0.21 -1.93 -3.32
N TRP A 140 1.03 -2.82 -2.74
CA TRP A 140 0.53 -3.94 -1.98
C TRP A 140 -0.29 -3.49 -0.76
N ARG A 141 0.19 -2.51 0.00
CA ARG A 141 -0.55 -1.98 1.16
C ARG A 141 -1.83 -1.26 0.74
N LEU A 142 -1.81 -0.49 -0.33
CA LEU A 142 -3.03 0.14 -0.84
C LEU A 142 -4.09 -0.90 -1.21
N GLU A 143 -3.71 -2.00 -1.84
CA GLU A 143 -4.63 -3.06 -2.25
C GLU A 143 -5.12 -3.91 -1.05
N HIS A 144 -4.24 -4.25 -0.10
CA HIS A 144 -4.53 -5.21 0.95
C HIS A 144 -4.88 -4.57 2.30
N TRP A 145 -4.45 -3.35 2.55
CA TRP A 145 -4.80 -2.59 3.76
C TRP A 145 -5.77 -1.44 3.49
N GLY A 146 -5.88 -0.97 2.25
CA GLY A 146 -6.65 0.22 1.87
C GLY A 146 -5.91 1.54 2.12
N THR A 147 -4.72 1.50 2.70
CA THR A 147 -3.89 2.66 3.03
C THR A 147 -2.41 2.34 2.88
N LYS A 148 -1.56 3.36 2.77
CA LYS A 148 -0.12 3.18 2.59
C LYS A 148 0.66 2.89 3.87
N TRP A 149 0.16 3.34 5.03
CA TRP A 149 0.84 3.21 6.32
C TRP A 149 0.02 2.35 7.28
N ASN A 150 0.68 1.87 8.32
CA ASN A 150 -0.02 1.27 9.45
C ASN A 150 -0.85 2.33 10.20
N ALA A 151 -1.74 1.90 11.09
CA ALA A 151 -2.47 2.82 11.97
C ALA A 151 -1.50 3.68 12.79
N TYR A 152 -1.85 4.93 13.00
CA TYR A 152 -1.11 5.88 13.85
C TYR A 152 -2.09 6.69 14.71
N ASN A 153 -1.57 7.45 15.66
CA ASN A 153 -2.35 8.19 16.66
C ASN A 153 -3.41 7.32 17.35
N CYS A 154 -3.04 6.05 17.65
CA CYS A 154 -3.96 5.08 18.23
C CYS A 154 -4.21 5.36 19.71
N GLU A 155 -5.48 5.29 20.12
CA GLU A 155 -5.93 5.24 21.50
C GLU A 155 -6.78 3.99 21.67
N LEU A 156 -6.42 3.10 22.59
CA LEU A 156 -7.07 1.80 22.80
C LEU A 156 -7.55 1.68 24.24
N GLU A 157 -8.78 1.30 24.41
CA GLU A 157 -9.40 1.06 25.71
C GLU A 157 -10.07 -0.33 25.74
N LEU A 158 -9.69 -1.12 26.73
CA LEU A 158 -10.35 -2.40 27.02
C LEU A 158 -11.27 -2.19 28.23
N SER A 159 -12.55 -2.54 28.11
CA SER A 159 -13.51 -2.47 29.22
C SER A 159 -13.06 -3.32 30.43
N GLU A 160 -13.48 -2.94 31.64
CA GLU A 160 -13.11 -3.64 32.88
C GLU A 160 -13.52 -5.12 32.87
N ASP A 161 -14.64 -5.44 32.24
CA ASP A 161 -15.14 -6.82 32.10
C ASP A 161 -14.53 -7.58 30.91
N GLY A 162 -13.70 -6.89 30.09
CA GLY A 162 -13.02 -7.47 28.95
C GLY A 162 -13.95 -7.84 27.77
N THR A 163 -15.18 -7.28 27.71
CA THR A 163 -16.15 -7.59 26.66
C THR A 163 -16.19 -6.57 25.52
N CYS A 164 -15.48 -5.46 25.67
CA CYS A 164 -15.39 -4.40 24.64
C CYS A 164 -13.94 -3.93 24.51
N LEU A 165 -13.46 -3.85 23.26
CA LEU A 165 -12.26 -3.11 22.88
C LEU A 165 -12.71 -1.94 22.02
N SER A 166 -12.50 -0.72 22.49
CA SER A 166 -12.86 0.50 21.78
C SER A 166 -11.67 1.43 21.65
N GLY A 167 -11.81 2.45 20.80
CA GLY A 167 -10.76 3.44 20.67
C GLY A 167 -10.83 4.25 19.39
N TYR A 168 -9.69 4.82 19.09
CA TYR A 168 -9.47 5.71 17.98
C TYR A 168 -8.18 5.36 17.26
N LEU A 169 -8.15 5.56 15.95
CA LEU A 169 -6.95 5.50 15.14
C LEU A 169 -7.07 6.43 13.93
N GLU A 170 -5.95 6.79 13.36
CA GLU A 170 -5.87 7.50 12.09
C GLU A 170 -5.18 6.66 11.03
N THR A 171 -5.60 6.87 9.79
CA THR A 171 -4.97 6.31 8.59
C THR A 171 -4.79 7.38 7.52
N ALA A 172 -3.92 7.10 6.54
CA ALA A 172 -3.67 8.03 5.45
C ALA A 172 -4.72 7.86 4.34
N TRP A 173 -5.46 8.93 4.03
CA TRP A 173 -6.39 9.13 2.92
C TRP A 173 -7.76 8.46 3.04
N SER A 174 -7.84 7.26 3.57
CA SER A 174 -9.07 6.44 3.53
C SER A 174 -9.17 5.52 4.73
N PRO A 175 -10.39 5.06 5.08
CA PRO A 175 -10.56 3.97 6.03
C PRO A 175 -9.98 2.67 5.46
N VAL A 176 -9.71 1.71 6.35
CA VAL A 176 -9.02 0.47 6.01
C VAL A 176 -10.00 -0.69 5.79
N GLU A 177 -10.92 -0.52 4.88
CA GLU A 177 -11.96 -1.50 4.57
C GLU A 177 -11.43 -2.94 4.39
N PRO A 178 -10.33 -3.21 3.64
CA PRO A 178 -9.81 -4.57 3.49
C PRO A 178 -9.40 -5.22 4.81
N ILE A 179 -8.87 -4.43 5.75
CA ILE A 179 -8.53 -4.89 7.10
C ILE A 179 -9.80 -5.25 7.88
N TYR A 180 -10.83 -4.42 7.83
CA TYR A 180 -12.09 -4.66 8.53
C TYR A 180 -12.83 -5.87 7.96
N ARG A 181 -12.85 -6.03 6.63
CA ARG A 181 -13.38 -7.24 5.97
C ARG A 181 -12.66 -8.51 6.45
N LYS A 182 -11.35 -8.42 6.63
CA LYS A 182 -10.58 -9.56 7.16
C LYS A 182 -10.93 -9.85 8.62
N LEU A 183 -11.10 -8.81 9.44
CA LEU A 183 -11.46 -8.96 10.85
C LEU A 183 -12.83 -9.59 11.03
N VAL A 184 -13.87 -9.15 10.32
CA VAL A 184 -15.22 -9.74 10.43
C VAL A 184 -15.24 -11.22 10.00
N GLN A 185 -14.41 -11.60 9.03
CA GLN A 185 -14.26 -13.00 8.61
C GLN A 185 -13.55 -13.86 9.68
N LEU A 186 -12.51 -13.32 10.33
CA LEU A 186 -11.74 -14.04 11.35
C LEU A 186 -12.47 -14.12 12.68
N TYR A 187 -13.29 -13.12 13.01
CA TYR A 187 -13.96 -12.93 14.29
C TYR A 187 -15.47 -12.72 14.12
N SER A 188 -16.15 -13.63 13.45
CA SER A 188 -17.59 -13.52 13.17
C SER A 188 -18.47 -13.48 14.43
N SER A 189 -17.94 -13.92 15.60
CA SER A 189 -18.61 -13.81 16.91
C SER A 189 -18.44 -12.43 17.58
N VAL A 190 -17.60 -11.56 17.03
CA VAL A 190 -17.37 -10.21 17.53
C VAL A 190 -18.21 -9.24 16.71
N ASN A 191 -19.00 -8.40 17.39
CA ASN A 191 -19.66 -7.30 16.73
C ASN A 191 -18.64 -6.17 16.52
N ILE A 192 -18.46 -5.77 15.27
CA ILE A 192 -17.49 -4.76 14.83
C ILE A 192 -18.26 -3.56 14.32
N GLU A 193 -17.98 -2.39 14.88
CA GLU A 193 -18.49 -1.10 14.43
C GLU A 193 -17.35 -0.10 14.34
N ILE A 194 -17.22 0.61 13.21
CA ILE A 194 -16.19 1.60 12.96
C ILE A 194 -16.82 2.80 12.28
N ALA A 195 -16.91 3.94 12.98
CA ALA A 195 -17.24 5.21 12.38
C ALA A 195 -15.97 5.84 11.80
N TYR A 196 -16.04 6.33 10.57
CA TYR A 196 -14.91 6.96 9.87
C TYR A 196 -15.31 8.32 9.30
N GLU A 197 -14.33 9.24 9.24
CA GLU A 197 -14.48 10.55 8.63
C GLU A 197 -13.15 11.06 8.05
N ASP A 198 -13.21 11.80 6.96
CA ASP A 198 -12.07 12.50 6.38
C ASP A 198 -11.82 13.83 7.11
N GLU A 199 -10.55 14.24 7.19
CA GLU A 199 -10.11 15.52 7.80
C GLU A 199 -10.82 16.75 7.23
N PHE A 200 -11.21 16.72 5.96
CA PHE A 200 -11.88 17.81 5.26
C PHE A 200 -13.39 17.58 5.09
N ALA A 201 -13.96 16.58 5.75
CA ALA A 201 -15.37 16.24 5.62
C ALA A 201 -15.80 15.90 4.18
N GLU A 202 -14.89 15.37 3.37
CA GLU A 202 -15.21 14.95 2.00
C GLU A 202 -16.00 13.64 1.97
N PHE A 203 -15.82 12.80 3.00
CA PHE A 203 -16.57 11.56 3.19
C PHE A 203 -16.65 11.18 4.68
N ALA A 204 -17.71 10.52 5.06
CA ALA A 204 -17.87 9.89 6.38
C ALA A 204 -18.84 8.71 6.28
N GLY A 205 -18.81 7.82 7.27
CA GLY A 205 -19.71 6.68 7.32
C GLY A 205 -19.44 5.75 8.49
N VAL A 206 -20.08 4.57 8.44
CA VAL A 206 -19.91 3.54 9.46
C VAL A 206 -19.82 2.16 8.81
N TYR A 207 -18.77 1.42 9.14
CA TYR A 207 -18.70 -0.01 8.89
C TYR A 207 -19.33 -0.80 10.04
N ARG A 208 -20.12 -1.81 9.73
CA ARG A 208 -20.68 -2.75 10.70
C ARG A 208 -20.55 -4.18 10.24
N SER A 209 -20.26 -5.09 11.18
CA SER A 209 -20.38 -6.52 10.92
C SER A 209 -21.85 -6.92 10.80
N ASP A 210 -22.17 -7.83 9.87
CA ASP A 210 -23.54 -8.39 9.70
C ASP A 210 -23.83 -9.59 10.63
N GLY A 211 -22.84 -10.02 11.41
CA GLY A 211 -22.93 -11.21 12.26
C GLY A 211 -22.73 -12.54 11.52
N GLU A 212 -22.56 -12.54 10.21
CA GLU A 212 -22.34 -13.71 9.35
C GLU A 212 -20.95 -13.72 8.69
N GLY A 213 -20.07 -12.76 9.06
CA GLY A 213 -18.72 -12.59 8.53
C GLY A 213 -18.64 -11.62 7.35
N GLY A 214 -19.72 -10.90 7.07
CA GLY A 214 -19.76 -9.77 6.12
C GLY A 214 -19.59 -8.43 6.80
N LEU A 215 -19.15 -7.43 6.02
CA LEU A 215 -19.01 -6.04 6.41
C LEU A 215 -19.98 -5.18 5.60
N ILE A 216 -20.83 -4.44 6.30
CA ILE A 216 -21.77 -3.47 5.74
C ILE A 216 -21.09 -2.10 5.82
N ASP A 217 -21.11 -1.35 4.72
CA ASP A 217 -20.68 0.04 4.66
C ASP A 217 -21.91 0.94 4.51
N GLU A 218 -22.09 1.85 5.46
CA GLU A 218 -23.14 2.85 5.46
C GLU A 218 -22.48 4.23 5.29
N GLU A 219 -22.24 4.63 4.03
CA GLU A 219 -21.73 5.96 3.71
C GLU A 219 -22.77 7.03 4.03
N TYR A 220 -22.33 8.15 4.60
CA TYR A 220 -23.20 9.28 4.88
C TYR A 220 -23.37 10.16 3.65
N THR A 221 -24.59 10.69 3.48
CA THR A 221 -24.86 11.70 2.45
C THR A 221 -24.24 13.05 2.81
N ASP A 222 -24.03 13.92 1.82
CA ASP A 222 -23.51 15.27 2.04
C ASP A 222 -24.31 16.04 3.11
N GLU A 223 -25.66 15.89 3.13
CA GLU A 223 -26.52 16.51 4.13
C GLU A 223 -26.25 15.99 5.55
N GLN A 224 -25.95 14.70 5.70
CA GLN A 224 -25.61 14.10 6.99
C GLN A 224 -24.23 14.57 7.46
N ILE A 225 -23.27 14.66 6.54
CA ILE A 225 -21.92 15.18 6.83
C ILE A 225 -22.01 16.65 7.29
N GLU A 226 -22.75 17.51 6.57
CA GLU A 226 -22.96 18.92 6.96
C GLU A 226 -23.59 19.05 8.36
N GLN A 227 -24.50 18.15 8.74
CA GLN A 227 -25.12 18.16 10.07
C GLN A 227 -24.15 17.75 11.19
N MET A 228 -23.14 16.95 10.93
CA MET A 228 -22.12 16.57 11.93
C MET A 228 -21.26 17.76 12.37
N TYR A 229 -21.11 18.79 11.51
CA TYR A 229 -20.24 19.95 11.73
C TYR A 229 -21.02 21.26 12.01
N SER A 230 -22.34 21.20 12.08
CA SER A 230 -23.21 22.35 12.39
C SER A 230 -23.56 22.44 13.88
#